data_c044152183a5869ca06922e58b6028f6
#
_entry.id   c044152183a5869ca06922e58b6028f6
#
_cell.length_a   1.000
_cell.length_b   1.000
_cell.length_c   1.000
_cell.angle_alpha   90.00
_cell.angle_beta   90.00
_cell.angle_gamma   90.00
#
_symmetry.space_group_name_H-M   'P 1'
#
loop_
_entity.id
_entity.type
_entity.pdbx_description
1 polymer ?
#
loop_
_entity_poly.entity_id
_entity_poly.type
_entity_poly.pdbx_seq_one_letter_code
_entity_poly.pdbx_strand_id
1 'polypeptide(L)'
;MQKTLVLILLTIFFSKGVLAENNYFLMLKNNKVNVRYGPDLNSPIKYIYNKKNLPIKVIDKKENFRRIIDIKNNSGWIHTSQLRKNKSFILLENQILFSKPTKYSKPIVKISAGRLLLVKKCKLKWCRV
;
A
#
# COMPACT_ATOMS: atom_id res chain seq x y z
N MET A 1 -11.74 -31.84 -60.82
CA MET A 1 -12.32 -31.29 -59.58
C MET A 1 -11.21 -31.11 -58.57
N GLN A 2 -10.74 -29.89 -58.43
CA GLN A 2 -9.70 -29.54 -57.47
C GLN A 2 -10.38 -29.25 -56.11
N LYS A 3 -10.09 -30.08 -55.10
CA LYS A 3 -10.53 -29.82 -53.72
C LYS A 3 -9.58 -28.85 -53.07
N THR A 4 -10.01 -27.61 -52.93
CA THR A 4 -9.27 -26.58 -52.18
C THR A 4 -9.38 -26.86 -50.70
N LEU A 5 -8.28 -27.27 -50.08
CA LEU A 5 -8.17 -27.45 -48.64
C LEU A 5 -7.89 -26.08 -48.02
N VAL A 6 -8.90 -25.48 -47.38
CA VAL A 6 -8.73 -24.25 -46.62
C VAL A 6 -8.22 -24.63 -45.24
N LEU A 7 -6.93 -24.39 -45.00
CA LEU A 7 -6.31 -24.54 -43.68
C LEU A 7 -6.60 -23.30 -42.87
N ILE A 8 -7.58 -23.38 -41.98
CA ILE A 8 -7.85 -22.31 -41.00
C ILE A 8 -6.81 -22.44 -39.89
N LEU A 9 -5.80 -21.56 -39.94
CA LEU A 9 -4.83 -21.43 -38.86
C LEU A 9 -5.52 -20.75 -37.68
N LEU A 10 -5.98 -21.55 -36.70
CA LEU A 10 -6.55 -21.05 -35.46
C LEU A 10 -5.38 -20.55 -34.59
N THR A 11 -5.07 -19.26 -34.68
CA THR A 11 -4.14 -18.62 -33.78
C THR A 11 -4.82 -18.45 -32.40
N ILE A 12 -4.52 -19.39 -31.52
CA ILE A 12 -4.92 -19.27 -30.12
C ILE A 12 -4.06 -18.17 -29.50
N PHE A 13 -4.60 -16.98 -29.43
CA PHE A 13 -4.06 -15.92 -28.58
C PHE A 13 -4.19 -16.35 -27.12
N PHE A 14 -3.14 -16.92 -26.56
CA PHE A 14 -2.98 -16.97 -25.11
C PHE A 14 -2.82 -15.54 -24.62
N SER A 15 -3.92 -14.88 -24.29
CA SER A 15 -3.89 -13.72 -23.44
C SER A 15 -3.36 -14.18 -22.09
N LYS A 16 -2.08 -13.92 -21.82
CA LYS A 16 -1.55 -13.99 -20.46
C LYS A 16 -2.38 -13.01 -19.66
N GLY A 17 -3.32 -13.52 -18.85
CA GLY A 17 -4.03 -12.71 -17.89
C GLY A 17 -2.98 -12.05 -17.02
N VAL A 18 -2.86 -10.74 -17.11
CA VAL A 18 -2.13 -9.94 -16.15
C VAL A 18 -2.89 -10.14 -14.84
N LEU A 19 -2.37 -11.01 -13.97
CA LEU A 19 -2.84 -11.10 -12.61
C LEU A 19 -2.64 -9.70 -12.03
N ALA A 20 -3.73 -8.99 -11.81
CA ALA A 20 -3.70 -7.73 -11.08
C ALA A 20 -3.07 -8.05 -9.72
N GLU A 21 -1.86 -7.55 -9.49
CA GLU A 21 -1.22 -7.65 -8.19
C GLU A 21 -2.15 -6.98 -7.18
N ASN A 22 -2.67 -7.75 -6.24
CA ASN A 22 -3.44 -7.24 -5.11
C ASN A 22 -2.48 -6.50 -4.18
N ASN A 23 -2.10 -5.30 -4.56
CA ASN A 23 -1.33 -4.41 -3.73
C ASN A 23 -2.21 -3.97 -2.54
N TYR A 24 -1.71 -4.13 -1.34
CA TYR A 24 -2.40 -3.75 -0.13
C TYR A 24 -1.48 -2.94 0.78
N PHE A 25 -2.07 -2.27 1.76
CA PHE A 25 -1.32 -1.46 2.71
C PHE A 25 -1.21 -2.16 4.06
N LEU A 26 -0.03 -2.05 4.65
CA LEU A 26 0.23 -2.32 6.06
C LEU A 26 0.78 -1.05 6.70
N MET A 27 0.89 -1.03 8.03
CA MET A 27 1.58 0.05 8.72
C MET A 27 2.69 -0.48 9.61
N LEU A 28 3.67 0.37 9.87
CA LEU A 28 4.79 0.05 10.74
C LEU A 28 4.33 -0.09 12.18
N LYS A 29 4.71 -1.19 12.83
CA LYS A 29 4.34 -1.50 14.20
C LYS A 29 5.15 -0.72 15.23
N ASN A 30 6.42 -0.45 14.92
CA ASN A 30 7.40 0.11 15.86
C ASN A 30 7.93 1.45 15.39
N ASN A 31 8.55 2.21 16.31
CA ASN A 31 9.20 3.47 15.99
C ASN A 31 10.47 3.29 15.16
N LYS A 32 11.11 2.14 15.27
CA LYS A 32 12.33 1.79 14.53
C LYS A 32 12.09 0.48 13.78
N VAL A 33 12.13 0.54 12.46
CA VAL A 33 11.91 -0.61 11.57
C VAL A 33 13.01 -0.71 10.55
N ASN A 34 13.70 -1.85 10.55
CA ASN A 34 14.77 -2.13 9.60
C ASN A 34 14.20 -2.52 8.24
N VAL A 35 14.66 -1.87 7.20
CA VAL A 35 14.38 -2.23 5.80
C VAL A 35 15.65 -2.81 5.20
N ARG A 36 15.55 -4.01 4.64
CA ARG A 36 16.69 -4.78 4.14
C ARG A 36 16.70 -4.83 2.61
N TYR A 37 17.88 -5.11 2.06
CA TYR A 37 18.03 -5.31 0.61
C TYR A 37 17.37 -6.60 0.12
N GLY A 38 17.25 -7.62 0.95
CA GLY A 38 16.67 -8.92 0.61
C GLY A 38 15.77 -9.49 1.70
N PRO A 39 14.98 -10.51 1.37
CA PRO A 39 14.01 -11.15 2.27
C PRO A 39 14.68 -12.16 3.22
N ASP A 40 15.69 -11.73 3.96
CA ASP A 40 16.46 -12.53 4.88
C ASP A 40 16.96 -11.66 6.04
N LEU A 41 17.00 -12.21 7.26
CA LEU A 41 17.55 -11.54 8.43
C LEU A 41 19.07 -11.29 8.30
N ASN A 42 19.77 -12.07 7.49
CA ASN A 42 21.17 -11.87 7.15
C ASN A 42 21.42 -10.85 6.03
N SER A 43 20.37 -10.43 5.33
CA SER A 43 20.49 -9.38 4.33
C SER A 43 20.83 -8.06 4.99
N PRO A 44 21.74 -7.26 4.39
CA PRO A 44 22.12 -5.96 4.94
C PRO A 44 20.91 -5.03 5.09
N ILE A 45 20.97 -4.16 6.09
CA ILE A 45 20.00 -3.10 6.28
C ILE A 45 20.26 -2.02 5.23
N LYS A 46 19.21 -1.70 4.48
CA LYS A 46 19.25 -0.65 3.45
C LYS A 46 19.00 0.73 4.04
N TYR A 47 17.98 0.84 4.90
CA TYR A 47 17.66 2.03 5.68
C TYR A 47 16.73 1.66 6.85
N ILE A 48 16.48 2.62 7.72
CA ILE A 48 15.65 2.44 8.91
C ILE A 48 14.53 3.47 8.89
N TYR A 49 13.29 3.02 9.07
CA TYR A 49 12.18 3.92 9.36
C TYR A 49 12.16 4.28 10.85
N ASN A 50 11.91 5.54 11.13
CA ASN A 50 11.77 6.05 12.50
C ASN A 50 10.36 6.60 12.79
N LYS A 51 9.36 6.12 12.08
CA LYS A 51 7.99 6.63 12.19
C LYS A 51 6.99 5.48 12.37
N LYS A 52 6.55 5.29 13.61
CA LYS A 52 5.47 4.35 13.93
C LYS A 52 4.19 4.69 13.16
N ASN A 53 3.43 3.67 12.79
CA ASN A 53 2.16 3.78 12.07
C ASN A 53 2.27 4.32 10.63
N LEU A 54 3.47 4.47 10.09
CA LEU A 54 3.64 4.86 8.69
C LEU A 54 2.96 3.84 7.77
N PRO A 55 1.99 4.25 6.92
CA PRO A 55 1.39 3.35 5.95
C PRO A 55 2.38 3.09 4.82
N ILE A 56 2.52 1.84 4.45
CA ILE A 56 3.38 1.38 3.36
C ILE A 56 2.63 0.40 2.49
N LYS A 57 2.90 0.44 1.20
CA LYS A 57 2.30 -0.46 0.22
C LYS A 57 3.14 -1.72 0.11
N VAL A 58 2.49 -2.88 0.25
CA VAL A 58 3.13 -4.19 0.01
C VAL A 58 3.04 -4.51 -1.46
N ILE A 59 4.19 -4.77 -2.08
CA ILE A 59 4.32 -5.04 -3.51
C ILE A 59 4.79 -6.46 -3.82
N ASP A 60 5.36 -7.16 -2.83
CA ASP A 60 5.81 -8.54 -2.97
C ASP A 60 5.88 -9.23 -1.60
N LYS A 61 5.99 -10.53 -1.61
CA LYS A 61 6.03 -11.35 -0.40
C LYS A 61 6.94 -12.55 -0.62
N LYS A 62 7.79 -12.84 0.38
CA LYS A 62 8.57 -14.08 0.45
C LYS A 62 8.67 -14.54 1.89
N GLU A 63 8.08 -15.70 2.22
CA GLU A 63 8.03 -16.23 3.59
C GLU A 63 7.55 -15.20 4.62
N ASN A 64 8.35 -14.90 5.63
CA ASN A 64 8.05 -13.92 6.68
C ASN A 64 8.50 -12.50 6.34
N PHE A 65 8.74 -12.21 5.06
CA PHE A 65 9.12 -10.89 4.59
C PHE A 65 8.12 -10.32 3.62
N ARG A 66 7.99 -9.00 3.64
CA ARG A 66 7.20 -8.22 2.69
C ARG A 66 8.09 -7.20 2.02
N ARG A 67 8.06 -7.16 0.70
CA ARG A 67 8.65 -6.06 -0.05
C ARG A 67 7.65 -4.90 -0.06
N ILE A 68 8.14 -3.76 0.36
CA ILE A 68 7.30 -2.56 0.52
C ILE A 68 7.82 -1.43 -0.35
N ILE A 69 6.92 -0.47 -0.59
CA ILE A 69 7.25 0.81 -1.18
C ILE A 69 6.51 1.91 -0.41
N ASP A 70 7.19 3.01 -0.14
CA ASP A 70 6.60 4.17 0.52
C ASP A 70 6.18 5.25 -0.49
N ILE A 71 5.58 6.34 0.01
CA ILE A 71 5.11 7.45 -0.81
C ILE A 71 6.23 8.17 -1.56
N LYS A 72 7.48 8.04 -1.11
CA LYS A 72 8.68 8.62 -1.74
C LYS A 72 9.38 7.63 -2.69
N ASN A 73 8.73 6.50 -2.99
CA ASN A 73 9.28 5.41 -3.82
C ASN A 73 10.50 4.69 -3.24
N ASN A 74 10.75 4.78 -1.94
CA ASN A 74 11.74 3.95 -1.29
C ASN A 74 11.19 2.54 -1.12
N SER A 75 11.99 1.53 -1.48
CA SER A 75 11.58 0.13 -1.46
C SER A 75 12.61 -0.75 -0.76
N GLY A 76 12.14 -1.83 -0.17
CA GLY A 76 12.98 -2.85 0.45
C GLY A 76 12.12 -3.89 1.18
N TRP A 77 12.78 -4.75 1.95
CA TRP A 77 12.17 -5.88 2.61
C TRP A 77 12.07 -5.67 4.11
N ILE A 78 10.88 -5.91 4.66
CA ILE A 78 10.59 -5.79 6.09
C ILE A 78 10.07 -7.13 6.60
N HIS A 79 10.56 -7.57 7.77
CA HIS A 79 10.03 -8.75 8.45
C HIS A 79 8.61 -8.49 8.95
N THR A 80 7.73 -9.47 8.83
CA THR A 80 6.30 -9.34 9.19
C THR A 80 6.06 -8.98 10.65
N SER A 81 6.98 -9.32 11.56
CA SER A 81 6.91 -8.92 12.97
C SER A 81 6.95 -7.40 13.19
N GLN A 82 7.43 -6.63 12.21
CA GLN A 82 7.52 -5.18 12.24
C GLN A 82 6.31 -4.48 11.62
N LEU A 83 5.34 -5.25 11.14
CA LEU A 83 4.19 -4.78 10.38
C LEU A 83 2.89 -5.15 11.09
N ARG A 84 1.86 -4.37 10.86
CA ARG A 84 0.50 -4.68 11.30
C ARG A 84 -0.55 -4.18 10.31
N LYS A 85 -1.80 -4.62 10.50
CA LYS A 85 -2.94 -4.19 9.70
C LYS A 85 -3.04 -2.67 9.65
N ASN A 86 -3.18 -2.12 8.46
CA ASN A 86 -3.22 -0.68 8.27
C ASN A 86 -4.48 -0.04 8.86
N LYS A 87 -4.28 0.99 9.67
CA LYS A 87 -5.30 1.89 10.25
C LYS A 87 -4.89 3.35 10.07
N SER A 88 -3.93 3.63 9.22
CA SER A 88 -3.39 4.98 9.02
C SER A 88 -3.43 5.38 7.56
N PHE A 89 -3.38 6.68 7.32
CA PHE A 89 -3.19 7.25 6.01
C PHE A 89 -2.41 8.58 6.11
N ILE A 90 -1.81 8.97 5.00
CA ILE A 90 -1.13 10.25 4.86
C ILE A 90 -1.99 11.15 3.99
N LEU A 91 -2.22 12.37 4.43
CA LEU A 91 -2.95 13.36 3.63
C LEU A 91 -2.12 13.78 2.43
N LEU A 92 -2.69 13.68 1.23
CA LEU A 92 -2.08 14.16 -0.01
C LEU A 92 -2.35 15.65 -0.24
N GLU A 93 -3.40 16.18 0.39
CA GLU A 93 -3.83 17.57 0.31
C GLU A 93 -4.16 18.11 1.69
N ASN A 94 -4.19 19.45 1.84
CA ASN A 94 -4.68 20.06 3.05
C ASN A 94 -6.16 19.74 3.25
N GLN A 95 -6.53 19.38 4.47
CA GLN A 95 -7.89 19.01 4.83
C GLN A 95 -8.36 19.76 6.08
N ILE A 96 -9.66 19.87 6.23
CA ILE A 96 -10.29 20.44 7.42
C ILE A 96 -10.90 19.28 8.23
N LEU A 97 -10.62 19.28 9.51
CA LEU A 97 -11.26 18.39 10.48
C LEU A 97 -12.54 19.05 10.99
N PHE A 98 -13.66 18.35 10.86
CA PHE A 98 -14.98 18.83 11.30
C PHE A 98 -15.42 18.12 12.58
N SER A 99 -16.26 18.77 13.39
CA SER A 99 -16.79 18.21 14.62
C SER A 99 -17.78 17.04 14.39
N LYS A 100 -18.45 17.02 13.24
CA LYS A 100 -19.43 16.01 12.83
C LYS A 100 -19.19 15.65 11.36
N PRO A 101 -19.69 14.47 10.90
CA PRO A 101 -19.48 14.02 9.52
C PRO A 101 -20.36 14.77 8.50
N THR A 102 -20.24 16.09 8.48
CA THR A 102 -20.89 16.97 7.52
C THR A 102 -20.08 18.25 7.32
N LYS A 103 -20.05 18.78 6.11
CA LYS A 103 -19.39 20.05 5.77
C LYS A 103 -20.03 21.27 6.45
N TYR A 104 -21.24 21.11 6.96
CA TYR A 104 -22.01 22.16 7.64
C TYR A 104 -21.76 22.21 9.16
N SER A 105 -21.00 21.25 9.68
CA SER A 105 -20.62 21.25 11.08
C SER A 105 -19.45 22.21 11.35
N LYS A 106 -19.16 22.44 12.63
CA LYS A 106 -18.08 23.34 13.06
C LYS A 106 -16.71 22.79 12.59
N PRO A 107 -15.90 23.55 11.84
CA PRO A 107 -14.53 23.20 11.58
C PRO A 107 -13.70 23.30 12.87
N ILE A 108 -12.89 22.30 13.15
CA ILE A 108 -12.04 22.25 14.36
C ILE A 108 -10.63 22.75 14.05
N VAL A 109 -10.02 22.19 13.00
CA VAL A 109 -8.63 22.48 12.64
C VAL A 109 -8.36 22.18 11.17
N LYS A 110 -7.45 22.92 10.57
CA LYS A 110 -6.88 22.64 9.24
C LYS A 110 -5.66 21.74 9.41
N ILE A 111 -5.64 20.63 8.68
CA ILE A 111 -4.55 19.67 8.69
C ILE A 111 -3.80 19.77 7.36
N SER A 112 -2.49 19.95 7.44
CA SER A 112 -1.64 20.08 6.25
C SER A 112 -1.39 18.74 5.57
N ALA A 113 -1.17 18.78 4.26
CA ALA A 113 -0.68 17.65 3.48
C ALA A 113 0.58 17.05 4.12
N GLY A 114 0.78 15.74 3.97
CA GLY A 114 1.90 15.00 4.55
C GLY A 114 1.69 14.54 6.01
N ARG A 115 0.61 14.97 6.65
CA ARG A 115 0.27 14.51 8.01
C ARG A 115 -0.27 13.08 7.99
N LEU A 116 0.23 12.29 8.93
CA LEU A 116 -0.25 10.94 9.19
C LEU A 116 -1.42 10.99 10.18
N LEU A 117 -2.52 10.34 9.81
CA LEU A 117 -3.71 10.22 10.66
C LEU A 117 -4.03 8.75 10.91
N LEU A 118 -4.45 8.46 12.14
CA LEU A 118 -4.98 7.14 12.51
C LEU A 118 -6.50 7.15 12.36
N VAL A 119 -7.02 6.17 11.65
CA VAL A 119 -8.46 5.99 11.40
C VAL A 119 -9.06 5.10 12.46
N LYS A 120 -10.09 5.58 13.15
CA LYS A 120 -10.90 4.79 14.09
C LYS A 120 -12.03 4.06 13.39
N LYS A 121 -12.79 4.76 12.57
CA LYS A 121 -13.94 4.22 11.84
C LYS A 121 -14.28 5.10 10.65
N CYS A 122 -14.62 4.47 9.51
CA CYS A 122 -15.16 5.17 8.34
C CYS A 122 -16.60 4.75 8.08
N LYS A 123 -17.43 5.71 7.69
CA LYS A 123 -18.79 5.50 7.20
C LYS A 123 -19.04 6.43 6.02
N LEU A 124 -19.41 5.85 4.86
CA LEU A 124 -19.55 6.61 3.61
C LEU A 124 -18.24 7.37 3.28
N LYS A 125 -18.33 8.68 3.10
CA LYS A 125 -17.20 9.55 2.73
C LYS A 125 -16.44 10.12 3.95
N TRP A 126 -16.84 9.77 5.17
CA TRP A 126 -16.33 10.34 6.40
C TRP A 126 -15.58 9.31 7.23
N CYS A 127 -14.44 9.70 7.75
CA CYS A 127 -13.66 8.89 8.69
C CYS A 127 -13.47 9.65 10.01
N ARG A 128 -13.64 8.93 11.10
CA ARG A 128 -13.26 9.44 12.43
C ARG A 128 -11.79 9.10 12.66
N VAL A 129 -11.02 10.09 13.00
CA VAL A 129 -9.59 10.03 13.28
C VAL A 129 -9.27 10.40 14.71
#